data_1ccbf70c3c05295c0d8804da725a2c74
#
_entry.id   1ccbf70c3c05295c0d8804da725a2c74
#
_cell.length_a   1.000
_cell.length_b   1.000
_cell.length_c   1.000
_cell.angle_alpha   90.00
_cell.angle_beta   90.00
_cell.angle_gamma   90.00
#
_symmetry.space_group_name_H-M   'P 1'
#
loop_
_entity.id
_entity.type
_entity.pdbx_description
1 polymer ?
#
loop_
_entity_poly.entity_id
_entity_poly.type
_entity_poly.pdbx_seq_one_letter_code
_entity_poly.pdbx_strand_id
1 'polypeptide(L)'
;MINIFYNEWRGLFRNKLFIFFSLFFGILLIIATFFGIIQNKKQIQSQKDAHKHIRQQWDEMDAANPHSAAHFGTYAFKPSSILNSLDEGVNSVTGVVLRLESHKQNEIAFSEASQSLIISKFGKFKASLLFQFIIPLFLIFLSFNTYTSEISTGRLKLLIIQGNSLRKIVFAKIFSLLSLAAILLLLATLILVFFNFKQIE
;
A
#
# COMPACT_ATOMS: atom_id res chain seq x y z
N MET A 1 -14.63 -4.35 29.51
CA MET A 1 -13.73 -4.03 28.39
C MET A 1 -14.52 -3.46 27.20
N ILE A 2 -15.58 -4.11 26.73
CA ILE A 2 -16.42 -3.67 25.61
C ILE A 2 -17.00 -2.27 25.84
N ASN A 3 -17.53 -1.98 27.01
CA ASN A 3 -18.10 -0.66 27.32
C ASN A 3 -17.05 0.47 27.27
N ILE A 4 -15.80 0.18 27.68
CA ILE A 4 -14.71 1.15 27.60
C ILE A 4 -14.36 1.39 26.12
N PHE A 5 -14.22 0.33 25.34
CA PHE A 5 -13.99 0.40 23.91
C PHE A 5 -15.05 1.25 23.18
N TYR A 6 -16.31 1.01 23.47
CA TYR A 6 -17.42 1.77 22.88
C TYR A 6 -17.41 3.25 23.29
N ASN A 7 -17.06 3.53 24.56
CA ASN A 7 -16.90 4.90 25.04
C ASN A 7 -15.70 5.61 24.39
N GLU A 8 -14.59 4.89 24.12
CA GLU A 8 -13.46 5.42 23.37
C GLU A 8 -13.88 5.83 21.95
N TRP A 9 -14.61 4.97 21.23
CA TRP A 9 -15.13 5.29 19.90
C TRP A 9 -16.04 6.53 19.92
N ARG A 10 -16.96 6.59 20.88
CA ARG A 10 -17.80 7.79 21.07
C ARG A 10 -16.96 9.04 21.36
N GLY A 11 -15.91 8.92 22.12
CA GLY A 11 -14.98 10.00 22.43
C GLY A 11 -14.25 10.49 21.18
N LEU A 12 -13.76 9.56 20.36
CA LEU A 12 -13.12 9.86 19.08
C LEU A 12 -14.06 10.61 18.15
N PHE A 13 -15.30 10.14 17.96
CA PHE A 13 -16.29 10.80 17.10
C PHE A 13 -16.78 12.16 17.63
N ARG A 14 -16.58 12.47 18.90
CA ARG A 14 -16.85 13.80 19.46
C ARG A 14 -15.71 14.79 19.26
N ASN A 15 -14.53 14.28 18.91
CA ASN A 15 -13.35 15.11 18.66
C ASN A 15 -13.36 15.58 17.18
N LYS A 16 -13.57 16.88 16.97
CA LYS A 16 -13.60 17.48 15.63
C LYS A 16 -12.31 17.26 14.85
N LEU A 17 -11.15 17.30 15.51
CA LEU A 17 -9.86 17.03 14.87
C LEU A 17 -9.77 15.59 14.39
N PHE A 18 -10.26 14.63 15.18
CA PHE A 18 -10.33 13.22 14.78
C PHE A 18 -11.16 13.05 13.50
N ILE A 19 -12.38 13.62 13.49
CA ILE A 19 -13.28 13.54 12.32
C ILE A 19 -12.61 14.14 11.09
N PHE A 20 -12.03 15.34 11.23
CA PHE A 20 -11.37 16.03 10.13
C PHE A 20 -10.20 15.20 9.55
N PHE A 21 -9.29 14.73 10.41
CA PHE A 21 -8.14 13.95 9.94
C PHE A 21 -8.54 12.56 9.43
N SER A 22 -9.51 11.89 10.05
CA SER A 22 -9.99 10.58 9.57
C SER A 22 -10.63 10.71 8.18
N LEU A 23 -11.41 11.78 7.95
CA LEU A 23 -12.00 12.04 6.65
C LEU A 23 -10.92 12.42 5.62
N PHE A 24 -9.98 13.28 5.98
CA PHE A 24 -8.87 13.68 5.13
C PHE A 24 -8.02 12.47 4.70
N PHE A 25 -7.58 11.63 5.66
CA PHE A 25 -6.80 10.44 5.34
C PHE A 25 -7.62 9.37 4.62
N GLY A 26 -8.91 9.26 4.90
CA GLY A 26 -9.81 8.38 4.16
C GLY A 26 -9.90 8.78 2.67
N ILE A 27 -10.10 10.06 2.37
CA ILE A 27 -10.10 10.58 1.00
C ILE A 27 -8.74 10.35 0.33
N LEU A 28 -7.65 10.67 1.03
CA LEU A 28 -6.30 10.49 0.50
C LEU A 28 -6.02 9.02 0.17
N LEU A 29 -6.50 8.10 1.01
CA LEU A 29 -6.38 6.65 0.80
C LEU A 29 -7.18 6.19 -0.43
N ILE A 30 -8.41 6.70 -0.60
CA ILE A 30 -9.22 6.42 -1.80
C ILE A 30 -8.49 6.87 -3.05
N ILE A 31 -7.95 8.10 -3.06
CA ILE A 31 -7.18 8.65 -4.19
C ILE A 31 -5.93 7.80 -4.46
N ALA A 32 -5.16 7.46 -3.43
CA ALA A 32 -3.95 6.66 -3.57
C ALA A 32 -4.24 5.24 -4.10
N THR A 33 -5.31 4.59 -3.62
CA THR A 33 -5.74 3.27 -4.08
C THR A 33 -6.19 3.34 -5.55
N PHE A 34 -7.00 4.33 -5.91
CA PHE A 34 -7.47 4.51 -7.29
C PHE A 34 -6.30 4.79 -8.26
N PHE A 35 -5.37 5.65 -7.85
CA PHE A 35 -4.17 5.93 -8.63
C PHE A 35 -3.30 4.69 -8.82
N GLY A 36 -3.12 3.89 -7.77
CA GLY A 36 -2.43 2.61 -7.83
C GLY A 36 -3.08 1.61 -8.79
N ILE A 37 -4.42 1.55 -8.83
CA ILE A 37 -5.16 0.70 -9.79
C ILE A 37 -4.91 1.14 -11.24
N ILE A 38 -4.96 2.46 -11.50
CA ILE A 38 -4.69 2.99 -12.85
C ILE A 38 -3.26 2.68 -13.28
N GLN A 39 -2.28 2.90 -12.40
CA GLN A 39 -0.86 2.61 -12.69
C GLN A 39 -0.66 1.13 -12.98
N ASN A 40 -1.24 0.23 -12.17
CA ASN A 40 -1.12 -1.20 -12.35
C ASN A 40 -1.73 -1.66 -13.69
N LYS A 41 -2.92 -1.17 -14.04
CA LYS A 41 -3.56 -1.47 -15.33
C LYS A 41 -2.71 -0.98 -16.51
N LYS A 42 -2.15 0.22 -16.42
CA LYS A 42 -1.26 0.76 -17.44
C LYS A 42 0.01 -0.09 -17.59
N GLN A 43 0.58 -0.53 -16.48
CA GLN A 43 1.76 -1.42 -16.49
C GLN A 43 1.46 -2.77 -17.17
N ILE A 44 0.34 -3.41 -16.82
CA ILE A 44 -0.10 -4.67 -17.43
C ILE A 44 -0.30 -4.49 -18.94
N GLN A 45 -0.93 -3.40 -19.37
CA GLN A 45 -1.14 -3.13 -20.79
C GLN A 45 0.19 -2.92 -21.50
N SER A 46 1.09 -2.09 -20.97
CA SER A 46 2.42 -1.86 -21.55
C SER A 46 3.23 -3.15 -21.66
N GLN A 47 3.14 -4.08 -20.70
CA GLN A 47 3.79 -5.39 -20.76
C GLN A 47 3.21 -6.25 -21.89
N LYS A 48 1.87 -6.25 -22.05
CA LYS A 48 1.22 -6.98 -23.16
C LYS A 48 1.64 -6.46 -24.51
N ASP A 49 1.67 -5.13 -24.68
CA ASP A 49 2.05 -4.49 -25.93
C ASP A 49 3.53 -4.76 -26.26
N ALA A 50 4.40 -4.66 -25.27
CA ALA A 50 5.81 -5.01 -25.41
C ALA A 50 6.02 -6.48 -25.78
N HIS A 51 5.28 -7.40 -25.15
CA HIS A 51 5.33 -8.82 -25.48
C HIS A 51 4.91 -9.09 -26.94
N LYS A 52 3.82 -8.45 -27.37
CA LYS A 52 3.35 -8.56 -28.76
C LYS A 52 4.37 -8.02 -29.75
N HIS A 53 4.99 -6.88 -29.46
CA HIS A 53 5.99 -6.27 -30.32
C HIS A 53 7.25 -7.13 -30.44
N ILE A 54 7.76 -7.66 -29.33
CA ILE A 54 8.92 -8.56 -29.34
C ILE A 54 8.61 -9.83 -30.14
N ARG A 55 7.40 -10.38 -30.00
CA ARG A 55 6.98 -11.55 -30.75
C ARG A 55 6.93 -11.27 -32.25
N GLN A 56 6.39 -10.13 -32.66
CA GLN A 56 6.38 -9.70 -34.06
C GLN A 56 7.80 -9.56 -34.62
N GLN A 57 8.70 -8.90 -33.89
CA GLN A 57 10.10 -8.76 -34.31
C GLN A 57 10.80 -10.11 -34.48
N TRP A 58 10.49 -11.09 -33.61
CA TRP A 58 11.00 -12.43 -33.72
C TRP A 58 10.46 -13.16 -34.97
N ASP A 59 9.16 -13.06 -35.21
CA ASP A 59 8.50 -13.75 -36.32
C ASP A 59 8.88 -13.13 -37.69
N GLU A 60 9.25 -11.84 -37.72
CA GLU A 60 9.70 -11.12 -38.93
C GLU A 60 11.22 -11.25 -39.18
N MET A 61 11.95 -11.88 -38.27
CA MET A 61 13.40 -12.06 -38.41
C MET A 61 13.73 -13.05 -39.51
N ASP A 62 14.68 -12.70 -40.38
CA ASP A 62 15.23 -13.60 -41.40
C ASP A 62 15.83 -14.86 -40.76
N ALA A 63 15.85 -15.94 -41.55
CA ALA A 63 16.48 -17.19 -41.14
C ALA A 63 17.96 -16.97 -40.74
N ALA A 64 18.25 -17.17 -39.48
CA ALA A 64 19.59 -16.99 -38.90
C ALA A 64 20.08 -18.29 -38.25
N ASN A 65 21.40 -18.40 -38.09
CA ASN A 65 21.92 -19.52 -37.34
C ASN A 65 21.55 -19.41 -35.85
N PRO A 66 21.46 -20.53 -35.11
CA PRO A 66 21.02 -20.52 -33.71
C PRO A 66 21.85 -19.61 -32.80
N HIS A 67 23.15 -19.45 -33.08
CA HIS A 67 24.00 -18.57 -32.30
C HIS A 67 23.64 -17.11 -32.49
N SER A 68 23.42 -16.64 -33.72
CA SER A 68 22.98 -15.29 -34.01
C SER A 68 21.56 -14.99 -33.45
N ALA A 69 20.68 -15.99 -33.53
CA ALA A 69 19.33 -15.86 -32.95
C ALA A 69 19.37 -15.71 -31.41
N ALA A 70 20.30 -16.42 -30.72
CA ALA A 70 20.49 -16.27 -29.29
C ALA A 70 21.00 -14.89 -28.87
N HIS A 71 21.72 -14.17 -29.73
CA HIS A 71 22.16 -12.80 -29.47
C HIS A 71 21.09 -11.73 -29.75
N PHE A 72 20.01 -12.06 -30.43
CA PHE A 72 18.86 -11.15 -30.56
C PHE A 72 18.30 -10.79 -29.19
N GLY A 73 18.34 -11.76 -28.26
CA GLY A 73 17.84 -11.60 -26.92
C GLY A 73 16.31 -11.56 -26.85
N THR A 74 15.80 -11.66 -25.66
CA THR A 74 14.36 -11.50 -25.40
C THR A 74 14.16 -10.80 -24.07
N TYR A 75 12.91 -10.45 -23.75
CA TYR A 75 12.56 -9.83 -22.49
C TYR A 75 11.63 -10.74 -21.69
N ALA A 76 11.98 -10.96 -20.43
CA ALA A 76 11.11 -11.57 -19.45
C ALA A 76 10.43 -10.48 -18.62
N PHE A 77 9.12 -10.54 -18.51
CA PHE A 77 8.34 -9.61 -17.73
C PHE A 77 7.87 -10.29 -16.45
N LYS A 78 8.10 -9.65 -15.32
CA LYS A 78 7.55 -10.10 -14.04
C LYS A 78 6.04 -9.88 -14.05
N PRO A 79 5.22 -10.93 -13.81
CA PRO A 79 3.77 -10.79 -13.85
C PRO A 79 3.31 -9.81 -12.76
N SER A 80 2.43 -8.89 -13.14
CA SER A 80 1.84 -7.94 -12.22
C SER A 80 0.60 -8.56 -11.57
N SER A 81 0.53 -8.51 -10.24
CA SER A 81 -0.64 -8.96 -9.48
C SER A 81 -1.59 -7.79 -9.18
N ILE A 82 -2.82 -8.12 -8.78
CA ILE A 82 -3.80 -7.12 -8.32
C ILE A 82 -3.27 -6.36 -7.10
N LEU A 83 -2.52 -7.02 -6.23
CA LEU A 83 -1.92 -6.42 -5.04
C LEU A 83 -0.89 -5.33 -5.37
N ASN A 84 -0.28 -5.36 -6.54
CA ASN A 84 0.61 -4.29 -7.00
C ASN A 84 -0.09 -2.93 -7.11
N SER A 85 -1.43 -2.91 -7.13
CA SER A 85 -2.19 -1.67 -7.05
C SER A 85 -2.09 -1.00 -5.68
N LEU A 86 -1.97 -1.78 -4.60
CA LEU A 86 -1.81 -1.26 -3.24
C LEU A 86 -0.33 -1.06 -2.89
N ASP A 87 0.50 -2.02 -3.25
CA ASP A 87 1.93 -2.03 -2.95
C ASP A 87 2.73 -2.71 -4.07
N GLU A 88 3.79 -2.09 -4.51
CA GLU A 88 4.72 -2.69 -5.48
C GLU A 88 5.71 -3.67 -4.85
N GLY A 89 5.82 -3.67 -3.54
CA GLY A 89 6.82 -4.43 -2.83
C GLY A 89 8.24 -4.09 -3.33
N VAL A 90 9.01 -5.10 -3.62
CA VAL A 90 10.40 -4.94 -4.11
C VAL A 90 10.52 -4.57 -5.60
N ASN A 91 9.43 -4.49 -6.35
CA ASN A 91 9.46 -4.27 -7.80
C ASN A 91 10.13 -2.94 -8.19
N SER A 92 10.00 -1.92 -7.35
CA SER A 92 10.67 -0.62 -7.55
C SER A 92 12.19 -0.74 -7.54
N VAL A 93 12.74 -1.69 -6.80
CA VAL A 93 14.18 -1.96 -6.67
C VAL A 93 14.65 -3.01 -7.68
N THR A 94 13.93 -4.14 -7.77
CA THR A 94 14.32 -5.26 -8.63
C THR A 94 13.92 -5.07 -10.10
N GLY A 95 13.12 -4.04 -10.40
CA GLY A 95 12.52 -3.87 -11.72
C GLY A 95 11.44 -4.91 -12.02
N VAL A 96 10.78 -4.75 -13.15
CA VAL A 96 9.70 -5.61 -13.63
C VAL A 96 9.99 -6.19 -15.02
N VAL A 97 11.12 -5.86 -15.60
CA VAL A 97 11.56 -6.28 -16.92
C VAL A 97 13.01 -6.75 -16.82
N LEU A 98 13.30 -7.91 -17.37
CA LEU A 98 14.62 -8.49 -17.45
C LEU A 98 14.94 -8.79 -18.90
N ARG A 99 16.05 -8.26 -19.42
CA ARG A 99 16.54 -8.62 -20.75
C ARG A 99 17.35 -9.91 -20.62
N LEU A 100 17.02 -10.91 -21.42
CA LEU A 100 17.72 -12.17 -21.52
C LEU A 100 18.54 -12.16 -22.81
N GLU A 101 19.84 -12.20 -22.68
CA GLU A 101 20.78 -12.18 -23.82
C GLU A 101 21.88 -13.18 -23.55
N SER A 102 22.36 -13.89 -24.60
CA SER A 102 23.46 -14.86 -24.42
C SER A 102 24.75 -14.16 -23.98
N HIS A 103 25.49 -14.82 -23.12
CA HIS A 103 26.81 -14.39 -22.59
C HIS A 103 26.78 -13.09 -21.75
N LYS A 104 25.61 -12.57 -21.41
CA LYS A 104 25.48 -11.41 -20.52
C LYS A 104 24.74 -11.78 -19.24
N GLN A 105 25.29 -11.35 -18.12
CA GLN A 105 24.59 -11.38 -16.85
C GLN A 105 23.64 -10.18 -16.80
N ASN A 106 22.38 -10.45 -16.49
CA ASN A 106 21.38 -9.40 -16.46
C ASN A 106 21.62 -8.44 -15.29
N GLU A 107 21.82 -7.18 -15.60
CA GLU A 107 21.86 -6.11 -14.62
C GLU A 107 20.46 -5.55 -14.38
N ILE A 108 20.22 -5.05 -13.16
CA ILE A 108 18.99 -4.36 -12.77
C ILE A 108 18.98 -2.93 -13.39
N ALA A 109 19.18 -2.84 -14.70
CA ALA A 109 19.31 -1.56 -15.39
C ALA A 109 18.01 -0.78 -15.48
N PHE A 110 16.87 -1.44 -15.32
CA PHE A 110 15.53 -0.86 -15.51
C PHE A 110 14.74 -0.72 -14.21
N SER A 111 15.40 -0.66 -13.05
CA SER A 111 14.69 -0.38 -11.80
C SER A 111 14.39 1.12 -11.69
N GLU A 112 13.17 1.46 -11.30
CA GLU A 112 12.78 2.86 -11.10
C GLU A 112 13.53 3.51 -9.93
N ALA A 113 13.90 2.71 -8.93
CA ALA A 113 14.70 3.17 -7.80
C ALA A 113 16.11 3.63 -8.22
N SER A 114 16.68 3.07 -9.29
CA SER A 114 17.96 3.53 -9.84
C SER A 114 17.89 4.90 -10.49
N GLN A 115 16.68 5.33 -10.89
CA GLN A 115 16.46 6.60 -11.59
C GLN A 115 15.97 7.72 -10.67
N SER A 116 15.49 7.41 -9.46
CA SER A 116 14.91 8.39 -8.55
C SER A 116 15.20 8.07 -7.09
N LEU A 117 15.89 8.99 -6.40
CA LEU A 117 16.15 8.90 -4.96
C LEU A 117 14.85 8.91 -4.13
N ILE A 118 13.81 9.58 -4.59
CA ILE A 118 12.51 9.64 -3.90
C ILE A 118 11.86 8.27 -3.97
N ILE A 119 11.81 7.65 -5.15
CA ILE A 119 11.24 6.31 -5.35
C ILE A 119 12.06 5.27 -4.58
N SER A 120 13.38 5.39 -4.56
CA SER A 120 14.27 4.50 -3.80
C SER A 120 13.99 4.53 -2.30
N LYS A 121 13.66 5.70 -1.73
CA LYS A 121 13.45 5.86 -0.28
C LYS A 121 12.01 5.62 0.15
N PHE A 122 11.04 6.08 -0.62
CA PHE A 122 9.64 6.14 -0.21
C PHE A 122 8.71 5.27 -1.07
N GLY A 123 9.21 4.70 -2.16
CA GLY A 123 8.37 4.02 -3.14
C GLY A 123 7.49 4.99 -3.95
N LYS A 124 6.57 4.43 -4.72
CA LYS A 124 5.57 5.20 -5.46
C LYS A 124 4.43 5.64 -4.53
N PHE A 125 3.74 6.71 -4.92
CA PHE A 125 2.53 7.14 -4.22
C PHE A 125 1.41 6.12 -4.42
N LYS A 126 1.29 5.22 -3.44
CA LYS A 126 0.28 4.16 -3.36
C LYS A 126 -0.26 4.07 -1.94
N ALA A 127 -1.28 3.25 -1.75
CA ALA A 127 -1.88 3.04 -0.43
C ALA A 127 -0.85 2.56 0.60
N SER A 128 0.12 1.73 0.21
CA SER A 128 1.20 1.26 1.08
C SER A 128 1.98 2.38 1.75
N LEU A 129 2.30 3.45 1.03
CA LEU A 129 3.02 4.60 1.60
C LEU A 129 2.21 5.25 2.73
N LEU A 130 0.90 5.37 2.57
CA LEU A 130 0.03 5.91 3.62
C LEU A 130 0.00 4.99 4.84
N PHE A 131 -0.10 3.68 4.64
CA PHE A 131 -0.10 2.70 5.73
C PHE A 131 1.26 2.60 6.44
N GLN A 132 2.36 2.78 5.73
CA GLN A 132 3.70 2.69 6.33
C GLN A 132 4.09 3.92 7.13
N PHE A 133 3.73 5.11 6.68
CA PHE A 133 4.23 6.35 7.28
C PHE A 133 3.12 7.21 7.89
N ILE A 134 2.06 7.49 7.16
CA ILE A 134 1.08 8.53 7.51
C ILE A 134 0.08 8.02 8.54
N ILE A 135 -0.50 6.84 8.32
CA ILE A 135 -1.47 6.26 9.26
C ILE A 135 -0.85 5.96 10.63
N PRO A 136 0.34 5.34 10.74
CA PRO A 136 0.99 5.18 12.05
C PRO A 136 1.25 6.50 12.77
N LEU A 137 1.72 7.52 12.06
CA LEU A 137 1.94 8.85 12.64
C LEU A 137 0.63 9.43 13.19
N PHE A 138 -0.45 9.31 12.43
CA PHE A 138 -1.79 9.74 12.86
C PHE A 138 -2.28 8.97 14.09
N LEU A 139 -2.08 7.65 14.13
CA LEU A 139 -2.45 6.83 15.29
C LEU A 139 -1.64 7.21 16.55
N ILE A 140 -0.36 7.51 16.40
CA ILE A 140 0.49 8.01 17.51
C ILE A 140 -0.05 9.34 18.03
N PHE A 141 -0.38 10.26 17.14
CA PHE A 141 -0.96 11.55 17.51
C PHE A 141 -2.29 11.39 18.24
N LEU A 142 -3.17 10.54 17.77
CA LEU A 142 -4.45 10.24 18.41
C LEU A 142 -4.25 9.60 19.80
N SER A 143 -3.33 8.64 19.90
CA SER A 143 -3.02 7.95 21.15
C SER A 143 -2.58 8.92 22.23
N PHE A 144 -1.65 9.82 21.89
CA PHE A 144 -1.16 10.84 22.81
C PHE A 144 -2.30 11.73 23.30
N ASN A 145 -3.09 12.28 22.39
CA ASN A 145 -4.17 13.20 22.75
C ASN A 145 -5.27 12.54 23.59
N THR A 146 -5.61 11.28 23.28
CA THR A 146 -6.62 10.51 24.02
C THR A 146 -6.17 10.25 25.46
N TYR A 147 -4.88 9.99 25.68
CA TYR A 147 -4.36 9.70 27.01
C TYR A 147 -4.18 10.98 27.85
N THR A 148 -3.58 12.01 27.31
CA THR A 148 -3.35 13.28 28.01
C THR A 148 -4.64 13.98 28.40
N SER A 149 -5.65 13.95 27.54
CA SER A 149 -6.98 14.52 27.84
C SER A 149 -7.66 13.83 29.00
N GLU A 150 -7.51 12.53 29.19
CA GLU A 150 -8.11 11.83 30.35
C GLU A 150 -7.40 12.07 31.66
N ILE A 151 -6.08 12.27 31.62
CA ILE A 151 -5.32 12.67 32.80
C ILE A 151 -5.76 14.09 33.22
N SER A 152 -5.74 15.04 32.29
CA SER A 152 -6.06 16.44 32.57
C SER A 152 -7.50 16.67 33.04
N THR A 153 -8.45 15.87 32.52
CA THR A 153 -9.87 15.95 32.92
C THR A 153 -10.23 15.10 34.13
N GLY A 154 -9.26 14.34 34.70
CA GLY A 154 -9.50 13.44 35.84
C GLY A 154 -10.33 12.20 35.52
N ARG A 155 -10.71 11.99 34.25
CA ARG A 155 -11.53 10.83 33.81
C ARG A 155 -10.82 9.50 34.08
N LEU A 156 -9.51 9.44 33.98
CA LEU A 156 -8.73 8.23 34.27
C LEU A 156 -8.93 7.78 35.72
N LYS A 157 -8.93 8.73 36.68
CA LYS A 157 -9.22 8.44 38.11
C LYS A 157 -10.62 7.88 38.29
N LEU A 158 -11.62 8.46 37.63
CA LEU A 158 -13.00 7.97 37.71
C LEU A 158 -13.14 6.55 37.17
N LEU A 159 -12.51 6.21 36.07
CA LEU A 159 -12.51 4.85 35.49
C LEU A 159 -11.88 3.82 36.45
N ILE A 160 -10.80 4.18 37.17
CA ILE A 160 -10.15 3.31 38.13
C ILE A 160 -11.03 3.13 39.37
N ILE A 161 -11.66 4.18 39.90
CA ILE A 161 -12.58 4.13 41.05
C ILE A 161 -13.80 3.26 40.75
N GLN A 162 -14.26 3.25 39.49
CA GLN A 162 -15.35 2.37 39.01
C GLN A 162 -14.94 0.88 38.89
N GLY A 163 -13.76 0.50 39.36
CA GLY A 163 -13.29 -0.91 39.37
C GLY A 163 -12.64 -1.37 38.07
N ASN A 164 -12.33 -0.48 37.17
CA ASN A 164 -11.59 -0.84 35.94
C ASN A 164 -10.10 -0.88 36.24
N SER A 165 -9.44 -2.01 35.89
CA SER A 165 -7.98 -2.06 35.96
C SER A 165 -7.34 -1.24 34.84
N LEU A 166 -6.20 -0.63 35.13
CA LEU A 166 -5.44 0.18 34.15
C LEU A 166 -5.14 -0.60 32.85
N ARG A 167 -4.84 -1.91 32.98
CA ARG A 167 -4.61 -2.79 31.83
C ARG A 167 -5.84 -2.85 30.90
N LYS A 168 -7.04 -2.99 31.45
CA LYS A 168 -8.29 -3.02 30.64
C LYS A 168 -8.51 -1.71 29.89
N ILE A 169 -8.19 -0.58 30.52
CA ILE A 169 -8.33 0.75 29.92
C ILE A 169 -7.34 0.88 28.75
N VAL A 170 -6.04 0.55 28.96
CA VAL A 170 -5.01 0.63 27.94
C VAL A 170 -5.33 -0.29 26.75
N PHE A 171 -5.71 -1.55 27.01
CA PHE A 171 -6.09 -2.45 25.90
C PHE A 171 -7.31 -1.96 25.13
N ALA A 172 -8.32 -1.42 25.80
CA ALA A 172 -9.48 -0.87 25.10
C ALA A 172 -9.10 0.28 24.16
N LYS A 173 -8.18 1.17 24.57
CA LYS A 173 -7.65 2.26 23.77
C LYS A 173 -6.84 1.74 22.56
N ILE A 174 -5.95 0.79 22.78
CA ILE A 174 -5.17 0.16 21.70
C ILE A 174 -6.11 -0.47 20.67
N PHE A 175 -7.10 -1.26 21.13
CA PHE A 175 -8.06 -1.89 20.21
C PHE A 175 -8.93 -0.89 19.46
N SER A 176 -9.29 0.26 20.06
CA SER A 176 -10.04 1.30 19.35
C SER A 176 -9.22 1.94 18.22
N LEU A 177 -7.94 2.19 18.46
CA LEU A 177 -7.03 2.73 17.42
C LEU A 177 -6.71 1.70 16.34
N LEU A 178 -6.46 0.45 16.72
CA LEU A 178 -6.24 -0.63 15.77
C LEU A 178 -7.48 -0.89 14.90
N SER A 179 -8.69 -0.79 15.48
CA SER A 179 -9.92 -0.95 14.71
C SER A 179 -10.10 0.16 13.67
N LEU A 180 -9.64 1.38 13.95
CA LEU A 180 -9.61 2.45 12.96
C LEU A 180 -8.69 2.12 11.78
N ALA A 181 -7.46 1.66 12.06
CA ALA A 181 -6.53 1.23 11.02
C ALA A 181 -7.10 0.07 10.19
N ALA A 182 -7.75 -0.91 10.85
CA ALA A 182 -8.40 -2.03 10.19
C ALA A 182 -9.55 -1.59 9.27
N ILE A 183 -10.35 -0.59 9.67
CA ILE A 183 -11.42 -0.02 8.84
C ILE A 183 -10.83 0.66 7.60
N LEU A 184 -9.74 1.43 7.75
CA LEU A 184 -9.07 2.07 6.61
C LEU A 184 -8.49 1.02 5.64
N LEU A 185 -7.89 -0.04 6.16
CA LEU A 185 -7.37 -1.15 5.35
C LEU A 185 -8.52 -1.86 4.60
N LEU A 186 -9.61 -2.14 5.30
CA LEU A 186 -10.80 -2.75 4.72
C LEU A 186 -11.40 -1.87 3.61
N LEU A 187 -11.43 -0.56 3.79
CA LEU A 187 -11.86 0.39 2.75
C LEU A 187 -10.97 0.27 1.50
N ALA A 188 -9.65 0.29 1.65
CA ALA A 188 -8.72 0.16 0.53
C ALA A 188 -8.88 -1.17 -0.21
N THR A 189 -9.02 -2.29 0.53
CA THR A 189 -9.20 -3.61 -0.05
C THR A 189 -10.56 -3.78 -0.75
N LEU A 190 -11.63 -3.21 -0.21
CA LEU A 190 -12.95 -3.22 -0.88
C LEU A 190 -12.92 -2.45 -2.19
N ILE A 191 -12.28 -1.28 -2.24
CA ILE A 191 -12.09 -0.52 -3.49
C ILE A 191 -11.31 -1.36 -4.49
N LEU A 192 -10.21 -1.99 -4.06
CA LEU A 192 -9.38 -2.83 -4.91
C LEU A 192 -10.19 -3.98 -5.53
N VAL A 193 -10.93 -4.73 -4.71
CA VAL A 193 -11.77 -5.85 -5.17
C VAL A 193 -12.83 -5.36 -6.13
N PHE A 194 -13.54 -4.29 -5.81
CA PHE A 194 -14.61 -3.75 -6.65
C PHE A 194 -14.13 -3.37 -8.06
N PHE A 195 -12.98 -2.70 -8.17
CA PHE A 195 -12.45 -2.25 -9.46
C PHE A 195 -11.70 -3.33 -10.26
N ASN A 196 -11.34 -4.44 -9.63
CA ASN A 196 -10.64 -5.55 -10.28
C ASN A 196 -11.43 -6.86 -10.27
N PHE A 197 -12.73 -6.82 -9.97
CA PHE A 197 -13.58 -8.01 -9.86
C PHE A 197 -13.48 -8.93 -11.09
N LYS A 198 -13.46 -8.36 -12.31
CA LYS A 198 -13.29 -9.08 -13.57
C LYS A 198 -11.92 -9.74 -13.81
N GLN A 199 -10.93 -9.46 -12.96
CA GLN A 199 -9.58 -10.05 -13.07
C GLN A 199 -9.36 -11.16 -12.04
N ILE A 200 -10.33 -11.38 -11.15
CA ILE A 200 -10.28 -12.40 -10.09
C ILE A 200 -10.94 -13.71 -10.57
N GLU A 201 -11.80 -13.65 -11.59
CA GLU A 201 -12.32 -14.79 -12.34
C GLU A 201 -11.33 -15.26 -13.41
#